data_96ef035a39b64e607a7116785afa8466
#
_entry.id   96ef035a39b64e607a7116785afa8466
#
_cell.length_a   1.000
_cell.length_b   1.000
_cell.length_c   1.000
_cell.angle_alpha   90.00
_cell.angle_beta   90.00
_cell.angle_gamma   90.00
#
_symmetry.space_group_name_H-M   'P 1'
#
loop_
_entity.id
_entity.type
_entity.pdbx_description
1 polymer ?
#
loop_
_entity_poly.entity_id
_entity_poly.type
_entity_poly.pdbx_seq_one_letter_code
_entity_poly.pdbx_strand_id
1 'polypeptide(L)'
;MVAADVIFLDTLLRGGWGQDFFPRTLPYVPGGGGAGEVLAVGDGVDPGWVGRSVVVRTGTGYAEQVVASAQEIMPVPAGLAAVTAAALVHDGVTALGFHRLGAPQKGEWVLVSAAAGGAGTLLVQLAVDAGARVVAAASSDAKLALARDLGAEVVVDYTRADWVERVREATGGGAALVYDGAGGALGATSVDALADGGRFVTYGTADGFAAPDRESAARRGIRLLMPLMDGPPDQETARELLGLALESAAEGRLRPAIGATYPLARAADAHRALAARTTVGKSLLLMGGE
;
A
#
# COMPACT_ATOMS: atom_id res chain seq x y z
N MET A 1 0.81 21.48 5.23
CA MET A 1 0.32 20.22 4.61
C MET A 1 -1.03 20.48 3.97
N VAL A 2 -1.34 19.77 2.87
CA VAL A 2 -2.68 19.74 2.25
C VAL A 2 -3.39 18.44 2.64
N ALA A 3 -2.66 17.33 2.60
CA ALA A 3 -3.17 16.03 2.99
C ALA A 3 -2.06 15.18 3.61
N ALA A 4 -2.41 14.40 4.63
CA ALA A 4 -1.57 13.34 5.18
C ALA A 4 -2.16 11.97 4.83
N ASP A 5 -1.30 11.01 4.51
CA ASP A 5 -1.76 9.65 4.27
C ASP A 5 -2.00 8.91 5.60
N VAL A 6 -2.96 8.00 5.59
CA VAL A 6 -3.27 7.15 6.75
C VAL A 6 -3.02 5.71 6.33
N ILE A 7 -2.12 5.04 7.04
CA ILE A 7 -1.79 3.65 6.78
C ILE A 7 -2.14 2.75 7.97
N PHE A 8 -2.28 1.46 7.72
CA PHE A 8 -2.64 0.51 8.79
C PHE A 8 -1.58 0.48 9.90
N LEU A 9 -0.30 0.64 9.54
CA LEU A 9 0.81 0.72 10.49
C LEU A 9 0.61 1.84 11.53
N ASP A 10 0.02 2.98 11.17
CA ASP A 10 -0.25 4.07 12.12
C ASP A 10 -1.16 3.61 13.26
N THR A 11 -2.12 2.73 12.96
CA THR A 11 -3.03 2.16 13.96
C THR A 11 -2.31 1.21 14.91
N LEU A 12 -1.38 0.42 14.38
CA LEU A 12 -0.57 -0.53 15.14
C LEU A 12 0.41 0.20 16.07
N LEU A 13 1.13 1.20 15.55
CA LEU A 13 2.09 2.01 16.33
C LEU A 13 1.39 2.76 17.46
N ARG A 14 0.21 3.35 17.21
CA ARG A 14 -0.61 3.97 18.24
C ARG A 14 -1.02 2.96 19.31
N GLY A 15 -1.26 1.71 18.95
CA GLY A 15 -1.58 0.62 19.86
C GLY A 15 -0.39 0.07 20.64
N GLY A 16 0.82 0.58 20.39
CA GLY A 16 2.06 0.14 21.05
C GLY A 16 2.73 -1.07 20.39
N TRP A 17 2.25 -1.51 19.22
CA TRP A 17 2.88 -2.60 18.48
C TRP A 17 4.18 -2.14 17.81
N GLY A 18 5.14 -3.04 17.72
CA GLY A 18 6.34 -2.85 16.90
C GLY A 18 7.38 -1.89 17.46
N GLN A 19 7.40 -1.65 18.77
CA GLN A 19 8.37 -0.74 19.43
C GLN A 19 9.83 -1.15 19.17
N ASP A 20 10.12 -2.44 18.97
CA ASP A 20 11.45 -2.94 18.66
C ASP A 20 11.90 -2.57 17.23
N PHE A 21 10.95 -2.40 16.29
CA PHE A 21 11.23 -2.05 14.91
C PHE A 21 11.00 -0.56 14.62
N PHE A 22 10.06 0.05 15.31
CA PHE A 22 9.62 1.44 15.13
C PHE A 22 9.54 2.14 16.49
N PRO A 23 10.69 2.37 17.17
CA PRO A 23 10.67 2.98 18.50
C PRO A 23 10.02 4.37 18.48
N ARG A 24 9.14 4.64 19.44
CA ARG A 24 8.44 5.92 19.60
C ARG A 24 8.58 6.38 21.04
N THR A 25 8.97 7.64 21.22
CA THR A 25 8.98 8.30 22.52
C THR A 25 7.70 9.12 22.69
N LEU A 26 6.95 8.89 23.75
CA LEU A 26 5.72 9.64 24.05
C LEU A 26 6.02 10.99 24.70
N PRO A 27 5.28 12.06 24.36
CA PRO A 27 4.24 12.13 23.34
C PRO A 27 4.84 12.20 21.92
N TYR A 28 4.13 11.66 20.89
CA TYR A 28 4.52 11.82 19.49
C TYR A 28 3.33 12.19 18.61
N VAL A 29 3.59 12.84 17.47
CA VAL A 29 2.60 13.10 16.42
C VAL A 29 2.63 11.93 15.45
N PRO A 30 1.50 11.24 15.18
CA PRO A 30 1.44 10.15 14.23
C PRO A 30 1.61 10.59 12.77
N GLY A 31 1.66 9.60 11.87
CA GLY A 31 1.65 9.77 10.43
C GLY A 31 3.03 9.75 9.79
N GLY A 32 3.15 8.99 8.73
CA GLY A 32 4.41 8.74 8.04
C GLY A 32 4.71 9.71 6.90
N GLY A 33 3.74 10.55 6.49
CA GLY A 33 3.96 11.50 5.40
C GLY A 33 2.68 12.10 4.82
N GLY A 34 2.83 12.75 3.67
CA GLY A 34 1.73 13.40 2.96
C GLY A 34 2.23 14.34 1.87
N ALA A 35 1.39 15.32 1.50
CA ALA A 35 1.73 16.35 0.52
C ALA A 35 1.30 17.73 1.00
N GLY A 36 1.99 18.74 0.52
CA GLY A 36 1.71 20.13 0.87
C GLY A 36 2.55 21.11 0.08
N GLU A 37 2.63 22.31 0.58
CA GLU A 37 3.42 23.40 0.02
C GLU A 37 4.56 23.78 0.97
N VAL A 38 5.73 24.07 0.44
CA VAL A 38 6.87 24.58 1.22
C VAL A 38 6.59 26.03 1.61
N LEU A 39 6.43 26.29 2.91
CA LEU A 39 6.15 27.63 3.43
C LEU A 39 7.41 28.46 3.68
N ALA A 40 8.48 27.81 4.13
CA ALA A 40 9.77 28.40 4.45
C ALA A 40 10.88 27.37 4.33
N VAL A 41 12.11 27.85 4.22
CA VAL A 41 13.33 27.02 4.23
C VAL A 41 14.27 27.49 5.32
N GLY A 42 15.06 26.55 5.85
CA GLY A 42 16.14 26.84 6.80
C GLY A 42 17.40 27.31 6.10
N ASP A 43 18.40 27.64 6.93
CA ASP A 43 19.71 28.11 6.48
C ASP A 43 20.38 27.06 5.56
N GLY A 44 20.94 27.54 4.46
CA GLY A 44 21.64 26.70 3.48
C GLY A 44 20.75 25.90 2.53
N VAL A 45 19.43 26.00 2.63
CA VAL A 45 18.46 25.39 1.69
C VAL A 45 18.10 26.39 0.61
N ASP A 46 18.05 25.94 -0.64
CA ASP A 46 17.64 26.77 -1.79
C ASP A 46 16.26 27.42 -1.55
N PRO A 47 16.16 28.76 -1.50
CA PRO A 47 14.90 29.46 -1.33
C PRO A 47 13.89 29.23 -2.48
N GLY A 48 14.35 28.74 -3.62
CA GLY A 48 13.48 28.35 -4.74
C GLY A 48 12.52 27.18 -4.42
N TRP A 49 12.64 26.57 -3.26
CA TRP A 49 11.64 25.60 -2.78
C TRP A 49 10.35 26.24 -2.29
N VAL A 50 10.39 27.46 -1.77
CA VAL A 50 9.20 28.15 -1.24
C VAL A 50 8.11 28.25 -2.30
N GLY A 51 6.88 27.89 -1.94
CA GLY A 51 5.71 27.87 -2.82
C GLY A 51 5.61 26.60 -3.70
N ARG A 52 6.60 25.69 -3.67
CA ARG A 52 6.51 24.44 -4.41
C ARG A 52 5.60 23.43 -3.71
N SER A 53 4.77 22.74 -4.50
CA SER A 53 4.03 21.56 -4.04
C SER A 53 4.98 20.37 -3.93
N VAL A 54 4.99 19.73 -2.77
CA VAL A 54 5.89 18.60 -2.46
C VAL A 54 5.14 17.47 -1.76
N VAL A 55 5.65 16.26 -1.91
CA VAL A 55 5.41 15.17 -0.98
C VAL A 55 6.52 15.15 0.06
N VAL A 56 6.20 14.68 1.25
CA VAL A 56 7.13 14.51 2.36
C VAL A 56 6.94 13.14 2.99
N ARG A 57 8.04 12.47 3.31
CA ARG A 57 8.08 11.31 4.20
C ARG A 57 8.67 11.76 5.53
N THR A 58 7.86 11.74 6.57
CA THR A 58 8.20 12.24 7.90
C THR A 58 7.60 11.34 8.97
N GLY A 59 8.06 11.43 10.19
CA GLY A 59 7.47 10.71 11.33
C GLY A 59 6.32 11.46 12.04
N THR A 60 5.92 12.63 11.52
CA THR A 60 4.98 13.57 12.17
C THR A 60 3.93 14.13 11.21
N GLY A 61 3.44 13.28 10.30
CA GLY A 61 2.59 13.72 9.17
C GLY A 61 1.20 14.24 9.56
N TYR A 62 0.65 13.88 10.72
CA TYR A 62 -0.67 14.36 11.17
C TYR A 62 -0.59 15.76 11.79
N ALA A 63 -0.17 16.71 10.97
CA ALA A 63 0.00 18.09 11.38
C ALA A 63 -0.27 19.03 10.20
N GLU A 64 -0.78 20.24 10.48
CA GLU A 64 -0.97 21.28 9.46
C GLU A 64 0.37 21.76 8.88
N GLN A 65 1.42 21.74 9.69
CA GLN A 65 2.78 22.11 9.33
C GLN A 65 3.77 21.08 9.87
N VAL A 66 4.75 20.73 9.08
CA VAL A 66 5.83 19.80 9.44
C VAL A 66 7.17 20.40 9.09
N VAL A 67 8.17 20.08 9.88
CA VAL A 67 9.58 20.34 9.54
C VAL A 67 10.15 19.06 8.98
N ALA A 68 10.80 19.15 7.83
CA ALA A 68 11.42 18.02 7.18
C ALA A 68 12.80 18.40 6.61
N SER A 69 13.69 17.44 6.51
CA SER A 69 14.92 17.61 5.76
C SER A 69 14.63 17.82 4.27
N ALA A 70 15.44 18.64 3.60
CA ALA A 70 15.35 18.78 2.14
C ALA A 70 15.57 17.46 1.39
N GLN A 71 16.16 16.44 2.03
CA GLN A 71 16.30 15.10 1.47
C GLN A 71 15.03 14.25 1.58
N GLU A 72 14.10 14.62 2.46
CA GLU A 72 12.83 13.91 2.70
C GLU A 72 11.68 14.42 1.86
N ILE A 73 11.86 15.55 1.18
CA ILE A 73 10.86 16.13 0.27
C ILE A 73 11.14 15.78 -1.18
N MET A 74 10.08 15.72 -1.99
CA MET A 74 10.16 15.54 -3.45
C MET A 74 9.08 16.39 -4.12
N PRO A 75 9.41 17.05 -5.25
CA PRO A 75 8.41 17.85 -5.97
C PRO A 75 7.24 16.97 -6.42
N VAL A 76 6.02 17.49 -6.31
CA VAL A 76 4.85 16.92 -6.97
C VAL A 76 4.93 17.24 -8.46
N PRO A 77 4.84 16.25 -9.37
CA PRO A 77 4.83 16.50 -10.80
C PRO A 77 3.73 17.47 -11.23
N ALA A 78 4.00 18.27 -12.26
CA ALA A 78 3.03 19.22 -12.79
C ALA A 78 1.73 18.51 -13.21
N GLY A 79 0.59 19.07 -12.85
CA GLY A 79 -0.73 18.52 -13.15
C GLY A 79 -1.22 17.45 -12.16
N LEU A 80 -0.38 16.93 -11.28
CA LEU A 80 -0.81 16.00 -10.23
C LEU A 80 -1.31 16.78 -9.01
N ALA A 81 -2.52 16.48 -8.54
CA ALA A 81 -3.07 17.10 -7.34
C ALA A 81 -2.31 16.64 -6.08
N ALA A 82 -2.05 17.55 -5.13
CA ALA A 82 -1.36 17.24 -3.89
C ALA A 82 -2.06 16.11 -3.09
N VAL A 83 -3.40 16.07 -3.08
CA VAL A 83 -4.20 15.02 -2.44
C VAL A 83 -3.90 13.65 -3.07
N THR A 84 -3.81 13.59 -4.40
CA THR A 84 -3.44 12.36 -5.12
C THR A 84 -2.00 11.96 -4.83
N ALA A 85 -1.08 12.92 -4.79
CA ALA A 85 0.32 12.66 -4.43
C ALA A 85 0.46 12.14 -2.99
N ALA A 86 -0.29 12.71 -2.03
CA ALA A 86 -0.32 12.22 -0.65
C ALA A 86 -0.73 10.75 -0.55
N ALA A 87 -1.67 10.30 -1.38
CA ALA A 87 -2.14 8.91 -1.40
C ALA A 87 -1.06 7.91 -1.86
N LEU A 88 0.01 8.37 -2.48
CA LEU A 88 1.09 7.53 -3.02
C LEU A 88 2.33 7.45 -2.12
N VAL A 89 2.42 8.29 -1.09
CA VAL A 89 3.66 8.43 -0.28
C VAL A 89 4.15 7.10 0.29
N HIS A 90 3.26 6.26 0.82
CA HIS A 90 3.61 4.91 1.30
C HIS A 90 3.10 3.83 0.36
N ASP A 91 1.86 3.91 -0.08
CA ASP A 91 1.25 2.86 -0.89
C ASP A 91 1.89 2.74 -2.27
N GLY A 92 2.34 3.86 -2.87
CA GLY A 92 3.08 3.86 -4.13
C GLY A 92 4.44 3.16 -4.01
N VAL A 93 5.20 3.48 -2.96
CA VAL A 93 6.49 2.83 -2.65
C VAL A 93 6.29 1.33 -2.43
N THR A 94 5.31 0.97 -1.61
CA THR A 94 4.95 -0.41 -1.32
C THR A 94 4.58 -1.16 -2.60
N ALA A 95 3.62 -0.65 -3.35
CA ALA A 95 3.13 -1.34 -4.55
C ALA A 95 4.21 -1.53 -5.60
N LEU A 96 5.01 -0.50 -5.91
CA LEU A 96 6.09 -0.62 -6.90
C LEU A 96 7.22 -1.54 -6.43
N GLY A 97 7.61 -1.45 -5.14
CA GLY A 97 8.65 -2.32 -4.59
C GLY A 97 8.25 -3.79 -4.66
N PHE A 98 7.04 -4.13 -4.24
CA PHE A 98 6.55 -5.51 -4.28
C PHE A 98 6.21 -5.98 -5.70
N HIS A 99 5.75 -5.07 -6.58
CA HIS A 99 5.59 -5.38 -7.99
C HIS A 99 6.93 -5.78 -8.64
N ARG A 100 8.01 -5.02 -8.39
CA ARG A 100 9.37 -5.39 -8.86
C ARG A 100 9.81 -6.75 -8.32
N LEU A 101 9.57 -7.02 -7.04
CA LEU A 101 9.95 -8.28 -6.40
C LEU A 101 9.18 -9.47 -6.96
N GLY A 102 7.87 -9.32 -7.12
CA GLY A 102 6.99 -10.36 -7.68
C GLY A 102 7.21 -10.58 -9.17
N ALA A 103 7.60 -9.54 -9.91
CA ALA A 103 7.89 -9.56 -11.34
C ALA A 103 6.85 -10.34 -12.17
N PRO A 104 5.55 -9.95 -12.14
CA PRO A 104 4.51 -10.64 -12.89
C PRO A 104 4.81 -10.60 -14.38
N GLN A 105 4.53 -11.70 -15.07
CA GLN A 105 4.78 -11.83 -16.50
C GLN A 105 3.46 -11.77 -17.27
N LYS A 106 3.52 -11.34 -18.52
CA LYS A 106 2.36 -11.33 -19.41
C LYS A 106 1.70 -12.70 -19.49
N GLY A 107 0.38 -12.71 -19.23
CA GLY A 107 -0.44 -13.92 -19.27
C GLY A 107 -0.43 -14.76 -17.99
N GLU A 108 0.46 -14.48 -17.02
CA GLU A 108 0.42 -15.13 -15.70
C GLU A 108 -0.85 -14.78 -14.92
N TRP A 109 -1.38 -15.74 -14.19
CA TRP A 109 -2.37 -15.46 -13.18
C TRP A 109 -1.72 -14.93 -11.90
N VAL A 110 -2.20 -13.77 -11.44
CA VAL A 110 -1.75 -13.10 -10.22
C VAL A 110 -2.93 -12.95 -9.26
N LEU A 111 -2.82 -13.50 -8.07
CA LEU A 111 -3.77 -13.26 -6.98
C LEU A 111 -3.30 -12.08 -6.15
N VAL A 112 -4.16 -11.09 -5.94
CA VAL A 112 -3.94 -9.98 -5.00
C VAL A 112 -4.95 -10.12 -3.86
N SER A 113 -4.49 -10.43 -2.64
CA SER A 113 -5.34 -10.40 -1.45
C SER A 113 -5.36 -9.01 -0.81
N ALA A 114 -6.41 -8.67 -0.07
CA ALA A 114 -6.68 -7.30 0.38
C ALA A 114 -6.66 -6.27 -0.78
N ALA A 115 -7.13 -6.68 -1.95
CA ALA A 115 -7.01 -5.97 -3.23
C ALA A 115 -7.63 -4.57 -3.25
N ALA A 116 -8.54 -4.27 -2.33
CA ALA A 116 -9.19 -2.96 -2.21
C ALA A 116 -8.59 -2.06 -1.13
N GLY A 117 -7.43 -2.41 -0.55
CA GLY A 117 -6.63 -1.52 0.30
C GLY A 117 -5.78 -0.56 -0.54
N GLY A 118 -5.17 0.45 0.09
CA GLY A 118 -4.38 1.45 -0.63
C GLY A 118 -3.34 0.84 -1.58
N ALA A 119 -2.36 0.08 -1.06
CA ALA A 119 -1.35 -0.59 -1.88
C ALA A 119 -1.94 -1.70 -2.77
N GLY A 120 -2.96 -2.43 -2.30
CA GLY A 120 -3.63 -3.50 -3.07
C GLY A 120 -4.24 -3.00 -4.37
N THR A 121 -4.90 -1.82 -4.34
CA THR A 121 -5.49 -1.18 -5.54
C THR A 121 -4.44 -0.81 -6.58
N LEU A 122 -3.25 -0.44 -6.15
CA LEU A 122 -2.12 -0.14 -7.03
C LEU A 122 -1.48 -1.41 -7.59
N LEU A 123 -1.33 -2.47 -6.77
CA LEU A 123 -0.82 -3.77 -7.22
C LEU A 123 -1.71 -4.42 -8.28
N VAL A 124 -3.04 -4.31 -8.15
CA VAL A 124 -3.99 -4.75 -9.20
C VAL A 124 -3.67 -4.04 -10.52
N GLN A 125 -3.58 -2.71 -10.52
CA GLN A 125 -3.29 -1.92 -11.73
C GLN A 125 -1.92 -2.26 -12.32
N LEU A 126 -0.87 -2.35 -11.49
CA LEU A 126 0.48 -2.68 -11.94
C LEU A 126 0.57 -4.09 -12.56
N ALA A 127 -0.14 -5.08 -11.99
CA ALA A 127 -0.18 -6.42 -12.55
C ALA A 127 -0.93 -6.44 -13.88
N VAL A 128 -2.05 -5.70 -14.01
CA VAL A 128 -2.79 -5.54 -15.27
C VAL A 128 -1.93 -4.85 -16.33
N ASP A 129 -1.23 -3.77 -15.98
CA ASP A 129 -0.33 -3.05 -16.89
C ASP A 129 0.83 -3.92 -17.40
N ALA A 130 1.33 -4.83 -16.55
CA ALA A 130 2.31 -5.85 -16.95
C ALA A 130 1.73 -6.94 -17.89
N GLY A 131 0.43 -6.89 -18.20
CA GLY A 131 -0.26 -7.87 -19.04
C GLY A 131 -0.58 -9.18 -18.32
N ALA A 132 -0.52 -9.21 -16.99
CA ALA A 132 -0.96 -10.36 -16.20
C ALA A 132 -2.50 -10.41 -16.09
N ARG A 133 -3.04 -11.58 -15.82
CA ARG A 133 -4.45 -11.81 -15.51
C ARG A 133 -4.62 -11.76 -14.00
N VAL A 134 -5.52 -10.93 -13.51
CA VAL A 134 -5.62 -10.67 -12.07
C VAL A 134 -6.86 -11.30 -11.47
N VAL A 135 -6.66 -12.10 -10.42
CA VAL A 135 -7.68 -12.46 -9.43
C VAL A 135 -7.53 -11.52 -8.25
N ALA A 136 -8.55 -10.74 -7.93
CA ALA A 136 -8.55 -9.88 -6.76
C ALA A 136 -9.42 -10.46 -5.64
N ALA A 137 -8.87 -10.57 -4.43
CA ALA A 137 -9.59 -11.10 -3.28
C ALA A 137 -9.82 -10.02 -2.22
N ALA A 138 -11.06 -9.89 -1.75
CA ALA A 138 -11.47 -8.90 -0.77
C ALA A 138 -12.66 -9.41 0.07
N SER A 139 -13.12 -8.63 1.08
CA SER A 139 -14.08 -9.06 2.10
C SER A 139 -15.50 -8.51 1.91
N SER A 140 -15.80 -7.81 0.82
CA SER A 140 -17.16 -7.28 0.58
C SER A 140 -17.38 -6.93 -0.87
N ASP A 141 -18.66 -6.87 -1.29
CA ASP A 141 -19.06 -6.56 -2.67
C ASP A 141 -18.52 -5.20 -3.13
N ALA A 142 -18.55 -4.18 -2.30
CA ALA A 142 -18.01 -2.85 -2.64
C ALA A 142 -16.50 -2.90 -2.93
N LYS A 143 -15.74 -3.67 -2.15
CA LYS A 143 -14.31 -3.89 -2.36
C LYS A 143 -14.03 -4.69 -3.62
N LEU A 144 -14.84 -5.70 -3.90
CA LEU A 144 -14.75 -6.50 -5.11
C LEU A 144 -15.12 -5.71 -6.37
N ALA A 145 -16.12 -4.83 -6.27
CA ALA A 145 -16.49 -3.91 -7.35
C ALA A 145 -15.32 -2.98 -7.71
N LEU A 146 -14.71 -2.33 -6.70
CA LEU A 146 -13.52 -1.50 -6.93
C LEU A 146 -12.40 -2.27 -7.63
N ALA A 147 -12.13 -3.50 -7.21
CA ALA A 147 -11.07 -4.30 -7.84
C ALA A 147 -11.38 -4.64 -9.32
N ARG A 148 -12.66 -4.88 -9.67
CA ARG A 148 -13.08 -5.04 -11.09
C ARG A 148 -12.85 -3.78 -11.89
N ASP A 149 -13.23 -2.62 -11.33
CA ASP A 149 -13.07 -1.31 -11.99
C ASP A 149 -11.59 -0.97 -12.24
N LEU A 150 -10.70 -1.55 -11.44
CA LEU A 150 -9.24 -1.43 -11.59
C LEU A 150 -8.63 -2.47 -12.55
N GLY A 151 -9.45 -3.34 -13.14
CA GLY A 151 -9.03 -4.28 -14.17
C GLY A 151 -8.83 -5.72 -13.71
N ALA A 152 -9.24 -6.09 -12.48
CA ALA A 152 -9.23 -7.49 -12.09
C ALA A 152 -10.21 -8.31 -12.93
N GLU A 153 -9.73 -9.38 -13.57
CA GLU A 153 -10.53 -10.25 -14.43
C GLU A 153 -11.49 -11.12 -13.63
N VAL A 154 -11.05 -11.57 -12.46
CA VAL A 154 -11.84 -12.37 -11.51
C VAL A 154 -11.78 -11.72 -10.14
N VAL A 155 -12.87 -11.78 -9.40
CA VAL A 155 -12.91 -11.34 -8.01
C VAL A 155 -13.46 -12.45 -7.11
N VAL A 156 -12.88 -12.59 -5.92
CA VAL A 156 -13.20 -13.66 -4.97
C VAL A 156 -13.38 -13.06 -3.57
N ASP A 157 -14.50 -13.42 -2.94
CA ASP A 157 -14.72 -13.09 -1.52
C ASP A 157 -13.95 -14.08 -0.64
N TYR A 158 -12.85 -13.63 -0.02
CA TYR A 158 -12.01 -14.47 0.82
C TYR A 158 -12.59 -14.74 2.22
N THR A 159 -13.77 -14.20 2.56
CA THR A 159 -14.49 -14.57 3.79
C THR A 159 -15.22 -15.90 3.66
N ARG A 160 -15.37 -16.42 2.45
CA ARG A 160 -15.98 -17.71 2.16
C ARG A 160 -14.98 -18.84 2.37
N ALA A 161 -15.43 -19.95 2.90
CA ALA A 161 -14.56 -21.11 3.15
C ALA A 161 -13.95 -21.70 1.86
N ASP A 162 -14.65 -21.60 0.74
CA ASP A 162 -14.29 -22.15 -0.57
C ASP A 162 -13.46 -21.18 -1.46
N TRP A 163 -12.92 -20.08 -0.88
CA TRP A 163 -12.29 -19.04 -1.68
C TRP A 163 -11.01 -19.49 -2.40
N VAL A 164 -10.21 -20.36 -1.81
CA VAL A 164 -9.00 -20.91 -2.43
C VAL A 164 -9.34 -21.77 -3.63
N GLU A 165 -10.32 -22.65 -3.49
CA GLU A 165 -10.82 -23.51 -4.56
C GLU A 165 -11.32 -22.66 -5.73
N ARG A 166 -12.06 -21.60 -5.46
CA ARG A 166 -12.55 -20.66 -6.49
C ARG A 166 -11.39 -19.98 -7.24
N VAL A 167 -10.30 -19.59 -6.52
CA VAL A 167 -9.11 -19.06 -7.18
C VAL A 167 -8.49 -20.12 -8.08
N ARG A 168 -8.33 -21.35 -7.59
CA ARG A 168 -7.73 -22.45 -8.36
C ARG A 168 -8.57 -22.82 -9.60
N GLU A 169 -9.89 -22.85 -9.48
CA GLU A 169 -10.81 -23.07 -10.61
C GLU A 169 -10.66 -21.96 -11.66
N ALA A 170 -10.70 -20.70 -11.24
CA ALA A 170 -10.58 -19.56 -12.14
C ALA A 170 -9.23 -19.49 -12.87
N THR A 171 -8.17 -19.98 -12.24
CA THR A 171 -6.80 -19.93 -12.77
C THR A 171 -6.36 -21.21 -13.49
N GLY A 172 -7.22 -22.25 -13.48
CA GLY A 172 -6.88 -23.52 -14.10
C GLY A 172 -5.83 -24.34 -13.33
N GLY A 173 -5.82 -24.23 -12.00
CA GLY A 173 -4.95 -25.03 -11.14
C GLY A 173 -4.11 -24.24 -10.12
N GLY A 174 -4.10 -22.91 -10.21
CA GLY A 174 -3.46 -22.02 -9.25
C GLY A 174 -2.82 -20.79 -9.91
N ALA A 175 -2.60 -19.74 -9.12
CA ALA A 175 -1.92 -18.53 -9.58
C ALA A 175 -0.38 -18.73 -9.64
N ALA A 176 0.28 -18.08 -10.57
CA ALA A 176 1.75 -18.07 -10.64
C ALA A 176 2.37 -17.14 -9.57
N LEU A 177 1.61 -16.15 -9.12
CA LEU A 177 2.03 -15.17 -8.14
C LEU A 177 0.88 -14.84 -7.19
N VAL A 178 1.17 -14.77 -5.90
CA VAL A 178 0.28 -14.23 -4.87
C VAL A 178 0.94 -13.00 -4.26
N TYR A 179 0.22 -11.88 -4.27
CA TYR A 179 0.50 -10.71 -3.44
C TYR A 179 -0.40 -10.77 -2.21
N ASP A 180 0.18 -10.99 -1.03
CA ASP A 180 -0.57 -11.06 0.21
C ASP A 180 -0.48 -9.76 1.01
N GLY A 181 -1.62 -9.07 1.15
CA GLY A 181 -1.77 -7.88 1.98
C GLY A 181 -2.56 -8.11 3.27
N ALA A 182 -3.13 -9.29 3.43
CA ALA A 182 -3.95 -9.62 4.59
C ALA A 182 -3.11 -10.11 5.77
N GLY A 183 -2.13 -10.96 5.50
CA GLY A 183 -1.33 -11.60 6.54
C GLY A 183 -2.11 -12.65 7.34
N GLY A 184 -1.58 -13.02 8.50
CA GLY A 184 -2.19 -13.97 9.43
C GLY A 184 -2.59 -15.30 8.79
N ALA A 185 -3.72 -15.85 9.22
CA ALA A 185 -4.25 -17.13 8.72
C ALA A 185 -4.66 -17.03 7.24
N LEU A 186 -5.24 -15.91 6.81
CA LEU A 186 -5.65 -15.72 5.42
C LEU A 186 -4.43 -15.67 4.48
N GLY A 187 -3.37 -14.97 4.88
CA GLY A 187 -2.12 -14.96 4.14
C GLY A 187 -1.48 -16.35 4.06
N ALA A 188 -1.46 -17.11 5.18
CA ALA A 188 -0.95 -18.47 5.17
C ALA A 188 -1.73 -19.37 4.20
N THR A 189 -3.07 -19.32 4.23
CA THR A 189 -3.94 -20.09 3.35
C THR A 189 -3.83 -19.70 1.88
N SER A 190 -3.48 -18.42 1.58
CA SER A 190 -3.36 -17.96 0.20
C SER A 190 -2.22 -18.64 -0.59
N VAL A 191 -1.25 -19.27 0.10
CA VAL A 191 -0.22 -20.10 -0.52
C VAL A 191 -0.81 -21.33 -1.22
N ASP A 192 -1.95 -21.83 -0.73
CA ASP A 192 -2.64 -22.98 -1.35
C ASP A 192 -3.30 -22.61 -2.68
N ALA A 193 -3.53 -21.33 -2.91
CA ALA A 193 -4.03 -20.81 -4.20
C ALA A 193 -2.95 -20.72 -5.29
N LEU A 194 -1.66 -20.92 -4.96
CA LEU A 194 -0.58 -20.95 -5.93
C LEU A 194 -0.55 -22.24 -6.76
N ALA A 195 -0.08 -22.13 -7.97
CA ALA A 195 0.44 -23.27 -8.74
C ALA A 195 1.82 -23.69 -8.20
N ASP A 196 2.24 -24.93 -8.49
CA ASP A 196 3.59 -25.37 -8.18
C ASP A 196 4.65 -24.53 -8.91
N GLY A 197 5.74 -24.24 -8.23
CA GLY A 197 6.77 -23.30 -8.71
C GLY A 197 6.41 -21.81 -8.61
N GLY A 198 5.25 -21.47 -8.04
CA GLY A 198 4.75 -20.13 -7.90
C GLY A 198 5.55 -19.24 -6.92
N ARG A 199 5.15 -17.98 -6.82
CA ARG A 199 5.77 -16.96 -5.96
C ARG A 199 4.74 -16.40 -4.98
N PHE A 200 5.09 -16.37 -3.71
CA PHE A 200 4.32 -15.72 -2.66
C PHE A 200 5.05 -14.47 -2.18
N VAL A 201 4.41 -13.31 -2.24
CA VAL A 201 4.98 -12.03 -1.83
C VAL A 201 4.06 -11.37 -0.81
N THR A 202 4.53 -11.22 0.43
CA THR A 202 3.80 -10.49 1.47
C THR A 202 4.07 -9.00 1.37
N TYR A 203 3.01 -8.19 1.17
CA TYR A 203 3.09 -6.73 1.14
C TYR A 203 2.34 -6.05 2.29
N GLY A 204 1.64 -6.80 3.12
CA GLY A 204 0.89 -6.28 4.26
C GLY A 204 0.76 -7.29 5.39
N THR A 205 0.45 -6.80 6.56
CA THR A 205 0.36 -7.58 7.80
C THR A 205 -0.86 -7.17 8.62
N ALA A 206 -1.99 -6.93 7.94
CA ALA A 206 -3.19 -6.43 8.61
C ALA A 206 -3.69 -7.36 9.74
N ASP A 207 -3.43 -8.67 9.62
CA ASP A 207 -3.77 -9.70 10.61
C ASP A 207 -2.51 -10.34 11.24
N GLY A 208 -1.41 -9.61 11.27
CA GLY A 208 -0.10 -10.12 11.63
C GLY A 208 0.66 -10.70 10.44
N PHE A 209 1.85 -11.21 10.68
CA PHE A 209 2.63 -11.86 9.63
C PHE A 209 1.98 -13.19 9.22
N ALA A 210 1.92 -13.45 7.91
CA ALA A 210 1.55 -14.77 7.40
C ALA A 210 2.59 -15.81 7.85
N ALA A 211 2.11 -16.99 8.26
CA ALA A 211 2.97 -18.12 8.65
C ALA A 211 2.64 -19.34 7.77
N PRO A 212 3.03 -19.34 6.48
CA PRO A 212 2.78 -20.45 5.58
C PRO A 212 3.58 -21.69 5.99
N ASP A 213 3.06 -22.87 5.66
CA ASP A 213 3.80 -24.12 5.79
C ASP A 213 5.00 -24.13 4.82
N ARG A 214 6.19 -23.87 5.38
CA ARG A 214 7.44 -23.78 4.62
C ARG A 214 7.84 -25.11 3.98
N GLU A 215 7.55 -26.23 4.63
CA GLU A 215 7.87 -27.56 4.08
C GLU A 215 6.96 -27.90 2.91
N SER A 216 5.67 -27.64 3.03
CA SER A 216 4.72 -27.78 1.92
C SER A 216 5.07 -26.88 0.76
N ALA A 217 5.39 -25.60 1.01
CA ALA A 217 5.83 -24.68 -0.01
C ALA A 217 7.09 -25.16 -0.73
N ALA A 218 8.08 -25.68 0.02
CA ALA A 218 9.32 -26.21 -0.55
C ALA A 218 9.08 -27.44 -1.43
N ARG A 219 8.23 -28.37 -0.98
CA ARG A 219 7.86 -29.57 -1.80
C ARG A 219 7.19 -29.19 -3.12
N ARG A 220 6.44 -28.08 -3.14
CA ARG A 220 5.77 -27.54 -4.33
C ARG A 220 6.66 -26.58 -5.13
N GLY A 221 7.92 -26.38 -4.73
CA GLY A 221 8.83 -25.42 -5.37
C GLY A 221 8.38 -23.95 -5.26
N ILE A 222 7.51 -23.61 -4.32
CA ILE A 222 7.00 -22.25 -4.13
C ILE A 222 8.07 -21.38 -3.45
N ARG A 223 8.32 -20.20 -4.02
CA ARG A 223 9.23 -19.21 -3.43
C ARG A 223 8.47 -18.27 -2.49
N LEU A 224 8.83 -18.28 -1.21
CA LEU A 224 8.28 -17.40 -0.19
C LEU A 224 9.15 -16.13 -0.08
N LEU A 225 8.63 -15.00 -0.52
CA LEU A 225 9.29 -13.69 -0.51
C LEU A 225 8.57 -12.80 0.52
N MET A 226 9.18 -12.66 1.70
CA MET A 226 8.55 -12.00 2.86
C MET A 226 9.42 -10.82 3.36
N PRO A 227 9.72 -9.82 2.52
CA PRO A 227 10.69 -8.77 2.85
C PRO A 227 10.23 -7.82 3.94
N LEU A 228 8.94 -7.81 4.30
CA LEU A 228 8.46 -7.02 5.45
C LEU A 228 9.12 -7.45 6.77
N MET A 229 9.66 -8.67 6.84
CA MET A 229 10.42 -9.16 8.00
C MET A 229 11.83 -8.58 8.05
N ASP A 230 12.34 -8.06 6.94
CA ASP A 230 13.67 -7.45 6.82
C ASP A 230 13.65 -5.94 7.08
N GLY A 231 12.46 -5.36 7.26
CA GLY A 231 12.24 -3.93 7.48
C GLY A 231 11.87 -3.13 6.23
N PRO A 232 11.73 -1.81 6.35
CA PRO A 232 11.41 -0.94 5.22
C PRO A 232 12.61 -0.84 4.26
N PRO A 233 12.37 -0.48 2.97
CA PRO A 233 13.46 -0.19 2.04
C PRO A 233 14.30 0.99 2.54
N ASP A 234 15.56 1.03 2.15
CA ASP A 234 16.42 2.17 2.42
C ASP A 234 15.87 3.47 1.80
N GLN A 235 16.40 4.61 2.24
CA GLN A 235 15.87 5.92 1.85
C GLN A 235 16.02 6.20 0.35
N GLU A 236 17.10 5.76 -0.28
CA GLU A 236 17.36 5.96 -1.72
C GLU A 236 16.36 5.15 -2.55
N THR A 237 16.22 3.87 -2.26
CA THR A 237 15.24 2.97 -2.89
C THR A 237 13.81 3.50 -2.71
N ALA A 238 13.45 3.93 -1.49
CA ALA A 238 12.13 4.47 -1.23
C ALA A 238 11.86 5.77 -2.01
N ARG A 239 12.88 6.63 -2.16
CA ARG A 239 12.78 7.87 -2.94
C ARG A 239 12.62 7.58 -4.43
N GLU A 240 13.38 6.64 -4.99
CA GLU A 240 13.25 6.20 -6.38
C GLU A 240 11.84 5.69 -6.67
N LEU A 241 11.35 4.75 -5.84
CA LEU A 241 10.02 4.16 -5.99
C LEU A 241 8.92 5.22 -5.88
N LEU A 242 9.05 6.17 -4.96
CA LEU A 242 8.09 7.26 -4.83
C LEU A 242 8.08 8.15 -6.08
N GLY A 243 9.24 8.48 -6.63
CA GLY A 243 9.36 9.24 -7.88
C GLY A 243 8.61 8.56 -9.02
N LEU A 244 8.85 7.27 -9.22
CA LEU A 244 8.17 6.45 -10.24
C LEU A 244 6.65 6.37 -10.02
N ALA A 245 6.20 6.29 -8.76
CA ALA A 245 4.76 6.30 -8.44
C ALA A 245 4.10 7.63 -8.81
N LEU A 246 4.74 8.75 -8.47
CA LEU A 246 4.25 10.09 -8.77
C LEU A 246 4.22 10.37 -10.28
N GLU A 247 5.28 9.99 -11.01
CA GLU A 247 5.35 10.10 -12.47
C GLU A 247 4.28 9.27 -13.14
N SER A 248 4.14 7.99 -12.74
CA SER A 248 3.09 7.10 -13.27
C SER A 248 1.68 7.65 -13.02
N ALA A 249 1.46 8.31 -11.88
CA ALA A 249 0.19 8.94 -11.58
C ALA A 249 -0.03 10.22 -12.39
N ALA A 250 1.00 11.04 -12.59
CA ALA A 250 0.91 12.25 -13.44
C ALA A 250 0.59 11.89 -14.90
N GLU A 251 1.09 10.77 -15.39
CA GLU A 251 0.80 10.22 -16.71
C GLU A 251 -0.53 9.44 -16.80
N GLY A 252 -1.25 9.30 -15.69
CA GLY A 252 -2.54 8.60 -15.63
C GLY A 252 -2.46 7.07 -15.70
N ARG A 253 -1.25 6.49 -15.69
CA ARG A 253 -1.03 5.04 -15.69
C ARG A 253 -1.31 4.37 -14.33
N LEU A 254 -1.13 5.11 -13.25
CA LEU A 254 -1.40 4.65 -11.89
C LEU A 254 -2.36 5.61 -11.17
N ARG A 255 -3.46 5.11 -10.66
CA ARG A 255 -4.51 5.92 -10.03
C ARG A 255 -4.80 5.41 -8.62
N PRO A 256 -4.38 6.13 -7.55
CA PRO A 256 -4.73 5.73 -6.19
C PRO A 256 -6.25 5.88 -5.99
N ALA A 257 -6.88 4.83 -5.50
CA ALA A 257 -8.30 4.84 -5.17
C ALA A 257 -8.49 5.47 -3.79
N ILE A 258 -8.77 6.78 -3.74
CA ILE A 258 -9.05 7.50 -2.48
C ILE A 258 -10.51 7.25 -2.13
N GLY A 259 -10.75 6.40 -1.11
CA GLY A 259 -12.09 5.98 -0.72
C GLY A 259 -12.67 6.77 0.44
N ALA A 260 -11.84 7.40 1.27
CA ALA A 260 -12.28 8.22 2.38
C ALA A 260 -11.32 9.36 2.69
N THR A 261 -11.88 10.52 3.03
CA THR A 261 -11.14 11.66 3.56
C THR A 261 -11.74 12.11 4.88
N TYR A 262 -10.90 12.54 5.81
CA TYR A 262 -11.29 13.01 7.12
C TYR A 262 -10.59 14.34 7.42
N PRO A 263 -11.23 15.31 8.09
CA PRO A 263 -10.50 16.43 8.65
C PRO A 263 -9.42 15.94 9.63
N LEU A 264 -8.30 16.66 9.76
CA LEU A 264 -7.21 16.30 10.69
C LEU A 264 -7.73 16.05 12.13
N ALA A 265 -8.65 16.86 12.61
CA ALA A 265 -9.27 16.73 13.93
C ALA A 265 -10.03 15.38 14.11
N ARG A 266 -10.37 14.70 13.02
CA ARG A 266 -11.05 13.41 13.01
C ARG A 266 -10.14 12.22 12.67
N ALA A 267 -8.83 12.35 12.86
CA ALA A 267 -7.86 11.27 12.62
C ALA A 267 -8.22 9.97 13.37
N ALA A 268 -8.82 10.08 14.55
CA ALA A 268 -9.31 8.92 15.30
C ALA A 268 -10.41 8.14 14.56
N ASP A 269 -11.23 8.81 13.74
CA ASP A 269 -12.28 8.16 12.95
C ASP A 269 -11.64 7.36 11.78
N ALA A 270 -10.65 7.94 11.11
CA ALA A 270 -9.88 7.25 10.09
C ALA A 270 -9.24 5.96 10.65
N HIS A 271 -8.61 6.05 11.82
CA HIS A 271 -8.02 4.88 12.47
C HIS A 271 -9.06 3.83 12.86
N ARG A 272 -10.23 4.24 13.37
CA ARG A 272 -11.33 3.30 13.70
C ARG A 272 -11.84 2.58 12.45
N ALA A 273 -12.02 3.30 11.34
CA ALA A 273 -12.46 2.71 10.08
C ALA A 273 -11.44 1.70 9.52
N LEU A 274 -10.14 2.00 9.60
CA LEU A 274 -9.08 1.06 9.21
C LEU A 274 -9.06 -0.18 10.12
N ALA A 275 -9.11 0.01 11.43
CA ALA A 275 -9.12 -1.09 12.40
C ALA A 275 -10.36 -1.99 12.23
N ALA A 276 -11.52 -1.41 11.92
CA ALA A 276 -12.77 -2.12 11.64
C ALA A 276 -12.79 -2.73 10.22
N ARG A 277 -11.76 -2.50 9.38
CA ARG A 277 -11.67 -2.97 7.98
C ARG A 277 -12.85 -2.56 7.10
N THR A 278 -13.48 -1.41 7.42
CA THR A 278 -14.62 -0.88 6.66
C THR A 278 -14.18 0.02 5.49
N THR A 279 -12.91 0.39 5.43
CA THR A 279 -12.36 1.25 4.37
C THR A 279 -12.32 0.53 3.02
N VAL A 280 -12.60 1.29 1.96
CA VAL A 280 -12.44 0.89 0.56
C VAL A 280 -11.46 1.87 -0.07
N GLY A 281 -10.32 1.40 -0.57
CA GLY A 281 -9.24 2.27 -1.05
C GLY A 281 -8.43 2.96 0.07
N LYS A 282 -7.77 4.03 -0.28
CA LYS A 282 -6.91 4.86 0.57
C LYS A 282 -7.73 5.80 1.45
N SER A 283 -7.30 5.95 2.69
CA SER A 283 -7.79 7.00 3.60
C SER A 283 -6.77 8.13 3.71
N LEU A 284 -7.24 9.38 3.74
CA LEU A 284 -6.41 10.57 3.91
C LEU A 284 -6.98 11.48 5.00
N LEU A 285 -6.08 12.20 5.68
CA LEU A 285 -6.46 13.36 6.47
C LEU A 285 -6.27 14.62 5.64
N LEU A 286 -7.29 15.47 5.59
CA LEU A 286 -7.25 16.78 4.91
C LEU A 286 -6.97 17.88 5.93
N MET A 287 -6.07 18.80 5.57
CA MET A 287 -5.76 19.98 6.36
C MET A 287 -6.66 21.13 5.91
N GLY A 288 -7.12 21.97 6.85
CA GLY A 288 -7.94 23.14 6.54
C GLY A 288 -9.41 22.86 6.20
N GLY A 289 -9.94 21.66 6.49
CA GLY A 289 -11.37 21.36 6.45
C GLY A 289 -11.99 21.57 7.84
N GLU A 290 -13.04 22.40 7.94
CA GLU A 290 -13.93 22.47 9.13
C GLU A 290 -14.77 21.21 9.25
#